data_43a9ea6cd57e409571bb9e4c743f2cc5
#
_entry.id   43a9ea6cd57e409571bb9e4c743f2cc5
#
_cell.length_a   1.000
_cell.length_b   1.000
_cell.length_c   1.000
_cell.angle_alpha   90.00
_cell.angle_beta   90.00
_cell.angle_gamma   90.00
#
_symmetry.space_group_name_H-M   'P 1'
#
loop_
_entity.id
_entity.type
_entity.pdbx_description
1 polymer ?
#
loop_
_entity_poly.entity_id
_entity_poly.type
_entity_poly.pdbx_seq_one_letter_code
_entity_poly.pdbx_strand_id
1 'polypeptide(L)'
;MNASQLISSLTQTVGEKYIITDPAKTEQYRQGYRFGEGKALAVVRPGSILEMWKILQACVEADVIVITQAANTGLTGGSTPDGNDYDRDIVIVNTMRMNIIQTINNNEQVVCLPGSTLNQLELLLKPLGREPHSVIGSSCIGASVLGGVCNNSGGALVQRGPAYTEMALFAQINEEGRLELVNHLGIDLGDTPEEILTNLQGHHYQNKDIKQDAGKGHDHAYCEHVRQVDEPTAARFNAD
;
A
#
# COMPACT_ATOMS: atom_id res chain seq x y z
N MET A 1 17.43 -15.26 -11.38
CA MET A 1 16.26 -15.84 -12.15
C MET A 1 16.11 -15.08 -13.45
N ASN A 2 15.82 -15.73 -14.60
CA ASN A 2 15.55 -15.01 -15.85
C ASN A 2 14.05 -14.63 -15.98
N ALA A 3 13.70 -13.75 -16.94
CA ALA A 3 12.33 -13.24 -17.12
C ALA A 3 11.27 -14.36 -17.29
N SER A 4 11.56 -15.42 -18.06
CA SER A 4 10.62 -16.54 -18.25
C SER A 4 10.39 -17.35 -16.98
N GLN A 5 11.43 -17.56 -16.18
CA GLN A 5 11.34 -18.24 -14.90
C GLN A 5 10.56 -17.37 -13.88
N LEU A 6 10.79 -16.05 -13.88
CA LEU A 6 10.04 -15.12 -13.06
C LEU A 6 8.53 -15.17 -13.40
N ILE A 7 8.18 -15.03 -14.68
CA ILE A 7 6.78 -15.11 -15.13
C ILE A 7 6.13 -16.43 -14.71
N SER A 8 6.85 -17.56 -14.83
CA SER A 8 6.34 -18.86 -14.38
C SER A 8 6.09 -18.89 -12.87
N SER A 9 7.02 -18.37 -12.06
CA SER A 9 6.89 -18.30 -10.60
C SER A 9 5.72 -17.39 -10.18
N LEU A 10 5.60 -16.22 -10.79
CA LEU A 10 4.50 -15.30 -10.56
C LEU A 10 3.16 -15.92 -10.94
N THR A 11 3.10 -16.63 -12.07
CA THR A 11 1.89 -17.35 -12.52
C THR A 11 1.49 -18.46 -11.54
N GLN A 12 2.44 -19.21 -11.02
CA GLN A 12 2.17 -20.23 -9.99
C GLN A 12 1.63 -19.61 -8.70
N THR A 13 2.08 -18.41 -8.34
CA THR A 13 1.68 -17.72 -7.11
C THR A 13 0.25 -17.21 -7.19
N VAL A 14 -0.13 -16.51 -8.27
CA VAL A 14 -1.44 -15.83 -8.36
C VAL A 14 -2.44 -16.54 -9.28
N GLY A 15 -2.00 -17.48 -10.10
CA GLY A 15 -2.77 -18.10 -11.17
C GLY A 15 -2.79 -17.28 -12.47
N GLU A 16 -2.95 -17.95 -13.60
CA GLU A 16 -2.89 -17.35 -14.96
C GLU A 16 -3.85 -16.17 -15.15
N LYS A 17 -5.02 -16.19 -14.52
CA LYS A 17 -6.02 -15.13 -14.61
C LYS A 17 -5.53 -13.78 -14.03
N TYR A 18 -4.55 -13.81 -13.14
CA TYR A 18 -4.13 -12.65 -12.38
C TYR A 18 -2.72 -12.17 -12.68
N ILE A 19 -2.13 -12.69 -13.75
CA ILE A 19 -0.92 -12.15 -14.36
C ILE A 19 -1.23 -11.69 -15.79
N ILE A 20 -0.71 -10.55 -16.19
CA ILE A 20 -0.92 -9.95 -17.51
C ILE A 20 0.46 -9.63 -18.09
N THR A 21 0.80 -10.27 -19.21
CA THR A 21 2.06 -10.06 -19.94
C THR A 21 1.84 -9.48 -21.33
N ASP A 22 0.60 -9.48 -21.82
CA ASP A 22 0.20 -8.90 -23.11
C ASP A 22 0.35 -7.36 -23.05
N PRO A 23 1.18 -6.74 -23.90
CA PRO A 23 1.41 -5.30 -23.92
C PRO A 23 0.14 -4.46 -24.08
N ALA A 24 -0.82 -4.92 -24.87
CA ALA A 24 -2.09 -4.20 -25.08
C ALA A 24 -2.96 -4.21 -23.81
N LYS A 25 -2.93 -5.33 -23.05
CA LYS A 25 -3.70 -5.46 -21.81
C LYS A 25 -3.02 -4.79 -20.61
N THR A 26 -1.69 -4.62 -20.65
CA THR A 26 -0.95 -3.92 -19.57
C THR A 26 -1.02 -2.41 -19.71
N GLU A 27 -1.44 -1.87 -20.85
CA GLU A 27 -1.41 -0.44 -21.15
C GLU A 27 -2.09 0.40 -20.05
N GLN A 28 -3.30 0.04 -19.64
CA GLN A 28 -4.05 0.74 -18.58
C GLN A 28 -3.34 0.78 -17.22
N TYR A 29 -2.40 -0.11 -16.97
CA TYR A 29 -1.59 -0.14 -15.74
C TYR A 29 -0.27 0.60 -15.89
N ARG A 30 0.20 0.80 -17.13
CA ARG A 30 1.48 1.45 -17.44
C ARG A 30 1.35 2.93 -17.71
N GLN A 31 0.11 3.44 -17.84
CA GLN A 31 -0.20 4.85 -18.02
C GLN A 31 -0.72 5.45 -16.72
N GLY A 32 -0.10 6.52 -16.26
CA GLY A 32 -0.54 7.27 -15.10
C GLY A 32 -1.74 8.15 -15.41
N TYR A 33 -2.45 8.58 -14.40
CA TYR A 33 -3.60 9.48 -14.54
C TYR A 33 -3.24 10.82 -15.20
N ARG A 34 -2.06 11.35 -14.90
CA ARG A 34 -1.50 12.58 -15.50
C ARG A 34 -0.12 12.37 -16.10
N PHE A 35 0.72 11.66 -15.40
CA PHE A 35 2.14 11.48 -15.70
C PHE A 35 2.51 10.01 -15.55
N GLY A 36 3.57 9.64 -16.23
CA GLY A 36 4.12 8.31 -16.24
C GLY A 36 3.51 7.44 -17.34
N GLU A 37 4.37 7.01 -18.24
CA GLU A 37 4.11 6.00 -19.25
C GLU A 37 5.41 5.27 -19.55
N GLY A 38 5.37 3.94 -19.57
CA GLY A 38 6.56 3.16 -19.84
C GLY A 38 6.25 1.71 -20.10
N LYS A 39 7.28 0.86 -20.12
CA LYS A 39 7.15 -0.58 -20.30
C LYS A 39 7.13 -1.30 -18.96
N ALA A 40 6.46 -2.45 -18.92
CA ALA A 40 6.54 -3.41 -17.84
C ALA A 40 6.58 -4.82 -18.40
N LEU A 41 7.34 -5.69 -17.75
CA LEU A 41 7.42 -7.12 -18.08
C LEU A 41 6.08 -7.81 -17.82
N ALA A 42 5.45 -7.47 -16.69
CA ALA A 42 4.16 -8.02 -16.29
C ALA A 42 3.42 -7.09 -15.32
N VAL A 43 2.10 -7.26 -15.27
CA VAL A 43 1.24 -6.78 -14.20
C VAL A 43 0.74 -7.99 -13.42
N VAL A 44 0.98 -8.02 -12.11
CA VAL A 44 0.59 -9.12 -11.22
C VAL A 44 -0.44 -8.60 -10.21
N ARG A 45 -1.50 -9.37 -10.00
CA ARG A 45 -2.65 -8.97 -9.18
C ARG A 45 -2.88 -9.95 -8.03
N PRO A 46 -2.10 -9.88 -6.93
CA PRO A 46 -2.28 -10.75 -5.79
C PRO A 46 -3.66 -10.58 -5.14
N GLY A 47 -4.23 -11.68 -4.64
CA GLY A 47 -5.48 -11.71 -3.90
C GLY A 47 -5.27 -11.75 -2.38
N SER A 48 -4.04 -11.97 -1.93
CA SER A 48 -3.66 -11.99 -0.53
C SER A 48 -2.31 -11.31 -0.30
N ILE A 49 -2.10 -10.83 0.94
CA ILE A 49 -0.80 -10.25 1.33
C ILE A 49 0.29 -11.33 1.36
N LEU A 50 -0.07 -12.60 1.57
CA LEU A 50 0.87 -13.72 1.45
C LEU A 50 1.28 -13.98 -0.01
N GLU A 51 0.35 -13.89 -0.98
CA GLU A 51 0.72 -13.91 -2.40
C GLU A 51 1.64 -12.74 -2.74
N MET A 52 1.35 -11.53 -2.24
CA MET A 52 2.20 -10.36 -2.45
C MET A 52 3.62 -10.58 -1.91
N TRP A 53 3.74 -11.16 -0.71
CA TRP A 53 5.04 -11.52 -0.14
C TRP A 53 5.86 -12.44 -1.05
N LYS A 54 5.23 -13.52 -1.55
CA LYS A 54 5.89 -14.46 -2.48
C LYS A 54 6.28 -13.79 -3.81
N ILE A 55 5.46 -12.87 -4.30
CA ILE A 55 5.78 -12.05 -5.49
C ILE A 55 7.04 -11.21 -5.22
N LEU A 56 7.10 -10.52 -4.08
CA LEU A 56 8.25 -9.69 -3.71
C LEU A 56 9.53 -10.55 -3.59
N GLN A 57 9.45 -11.74 -2.98
CA GLN A 57 10.57 -12.67 -2.91
C GLN A 57 11.08 -13.06 -4.32
N ALA A 58 10.17 -13.41 -5.23
CA ALA A 58 10.53 -13.76 -6.61
C ALA A 58 11.12 -12.57 -7.39
N CYS A 59 10.60 -11.36 -7.18
CA CYS A 59 11.10 -10.14 -7.80
C CYS A 59 12.52 -9.78 -7.30
N VAL A 60 12.77 -9.92 -6.00
CA VAL A 60 14.10 -9.69 -5.41
C VAL A 60 15.10 -10.71 -5.97
N GLU A 61 14.74 -12.00 -6.02
CA GLU A 61 15.61 -13.04 -6.60
C GLU A 61 15.91 -12.80 -8.08
N ALA A 62 14.96 -12.21 -8.81
CA ALA A 62 15.12 -11.89 -10.24
C ALA A 62 15.79 -10.54 -10.49
N ASP A 63 16.08 -9.77 -9.46
CA ASP A 63 16.64 -8.41 -9.53
C ASP A 63 15.85 -7.48 -10.47
N VAL A 64 14.52 -7.46 -10.32
CA VAL A 64 13.63 -6.61 -11.11
C VAL A 64 13.08 -5.46 -10.27
N ILE A 65 12.69 -4.38 -10.94
CA ILE A 65 12.06 -3.23 -10.33
C ILE A 65 10.59 -3.58 -10.02
N VAL A 66 10.14 -3.29 -8.80
CA VAL A 66 8.74 -3.44 -8.39
C VAL A 66 8.08 -2.08 -8.28
N ILE A 67 6.98 -1.90 -9.02
CA ILE A 67 6.11 -0.74 -8.86
C ILE A 67 4.79 -1.19 -8.24
N THR A 68 4.49 -0.74 -7.03
CA THR A 68 3.21 -1.02 -6.39
C THR A 68 2.14 -0.04 -6.88
N GLN A 69 0.97 -0.57 -7.20
CA GLN A 69 -0.13 0.22 -7.75
C GLN A 69 -1.46 -0.22 -7.14
N ALA A 70 -2.27 0.73 -6.67
CA ALA A 70 -3.67 0.49 -6.34
C ALA A 70 -4.57 0.90 -7.52
N ALA A 71 -5.42 1.91 -7.36
CA ALA A 71 -6.36 2.37 -8.38
C ALA A 71 -5.72 3.30 -9.45
N ASN A 72 -4.43 3.56 -9.37
CA ASN A 72 -3.69 4.41 -10.31
C ASN A 72 -4.28 5.82 -10.47
N THR A 73 -4.79 6.40 -9.39
CA THR A 73 -5.41 7.74 -9.37
C THR A 73 -4.44 8.85 -8.96
N GLY A 74 -3.19 8.51 -8.66
CA GLY A 74 -2.15 9.46 -8.26
C GLY A 74 -1.83 10.47 -9.37
N LEU A 75 -1.57 11.71 -8.96
CA LEU A 75 -1.31 12.81 -9.91
C LEU A 75 0.18 13.03 -10.17
N THR A 76 1.05 12.32 -9.48
CA THR A 76 2.50 12.51 -9.48
C THR A 76 3.28 11.44 -10.27
N GLY A 77 2.59 10.43 -10.82
CA GLY A 77 3.20 9.37 -11.64
C GLY A 77 3.89 8.26 -10.86
N GLY A 78 3.87 8.27 -9.52
CA GLY A 78 4.61 7.30 -8.69
C GLY A 78 4.09 5.86 -8.73
N SER A 79 2.97 5.58 -9.40
CA SER A 79 2.38 4.24 -9.50
C SER A 79 2.52 3.60 -10.89
N THR A 80 3.31 4.21 -11.77
CA THR A 80 3.56 3.73 -13.14
C THR A 80 5.03 3.91 -13.51
N PRO A 81 5.55 3.15 -14.51
CA PRO A 81 6.82 3.50 -15.13
C PRO A 81 6.79 4.92 -15.71
N ASP A 82 7.96 5.55 -15.81
CA ASP A 82 8.14 6.83 -16.49
C ASP A 82 9.31 6.72 -17.48
N GLY A 83 8.99 6.61 -18.77
CA GLY A 83 10.00 6.31 -19.81
C GLY A 83 10.36 4.84 -19.92
N ASN A 84 11.46 4.56 -20.65
CA ASN A 84 11.90 3.21 -21.00
C ASN A 84 13.40 2.98 -20.79
N ASP A 85 14.05 3.84 -20.04
CA ASP A 85 15.49 3.87 -19.79
C ASP A 85 15.91 3.22 -18.47
N TYR A 86 15.02 2.41 -17.90
CA TYR A 86 15.32 1.62 -16.70
C TYR A 86 16.38 0.55 -17.01
N ASP A 87 17.27 0.32 -16.08
CA ASP A 87 18.36 -0.66 -16.16
C ASP A 87 17.91 -2.12 -15.97
N ARG A 88 16.68 -2.34 -15.55
CA ARG A 88 16.09 -3.64 -15.23
C ARG A 88 14.64 -3.72 -15.69
N ASP A 89 14.15 -4.95 -15.81
CA ASP A 89 12.73 -5.20 -16.07
C ASP A 89 11.84 -4.71 -14.90
N ILE A 90 10.62 -4.31 -15.24
CA ILE A 90 9.64 -3.79 -14.27
C ILE A 90 8.48 -4.77 -14.12
N VAL A 91 8.11 -5.09 -12.88
CA VAL A 91 6.87 -5.78 -12.52
C VAL A 91 5.96 -4.81 -11.77
N ILE A 92 4.75 -4.59 -12.30
CA ILE A 92 3.71 -3.81 -11.61
C ILE A 92 2.91 -4.77 -10.74
N VAL A 93 2.86 -4.51 -9.42
CA VAL A 93 2.05 -5.27 -8.46
C VAL A 93 0.80 -4.46 -8.13
N ASN A 94 -0.34 -4.85 -8.75
CA ASN A 94 -1.61 -4.18 -8.52
C ASN A 94 -2.35 -4.76 -7.32
N THR A 95 -2.58 -3.94 -6.30
CA THR A 95 -3.06 -4.36 -4.97
C THR A 95 -4.58 -4.41 -4.83
N MET A 96 -5.34 -4.00 -5.83
CA MET A 96 -6.79 -3.79 -5.72
C MET A 96 -7.63 -5.00 -5.30
N ARG A 97 -7.11 -6.21 -5.41
CA ARG A 97 -7.78 -7.43 -4.94
C ARG A 97 -7.67 -7.64 -3.42
N MET A 98 -6.73 -6.98 -2.77
CA MET A 98 -6.51 -7.06 -1.32
C MET A 98 -7.23 -5.93 -0.61
N ASN A 99 -8.55 -5.97 -0.56
CA ASN A 99 -9.42 -4.86 -0.17
C ASN A 99 -10.18 -5.06 1.15
N ILE A 100 -9.64 -5.87 2.05
CA ILE A 100 -10.24 -6.12 3.36
C ILE A 100 -9.96 -4.93 4.29
N ILE A 101 -10.98 -4.48 5.01
CA ILE A 101 -10.90 -3.51 6.11
C ILE A 101 -11.40 -4.19 7.38
N GLN A 102 -10.62 -4.10 8.45
CA GLN A 102 -10.95 -4.66 9.76
C GLN A 102 -11.05 -3.52 10.77
N THR A 103 -12.17 -3.43 11.50
CA THR A 103 -12.25 -2.53 12.64
C THR A 103 -11.67 -3.23 13.87
N ILE A 104 -10.88 -2.51 14.63
CA ILE A 104 -10.22 -3.00 15.83
C ILE A 104 -10.37 -2.00 16.99
N ASN A 105 -10.00 -2.43 18.18
CA ASN A 105 -9.97 -1.57 19.36
C ASN A 105 -11.31 -0.83 19.60
N ASN A 106 -12.42 -1.60 19.63
CA ASN A 106 -13.78 -1.07 19.79
C ASN A 106 -14.18 -0.04 18.70
N ASN A 107 -13.77 -0.28 17.46
CA ASN A 107 -13.98 0.58 16.30
C ASN A 107 -13.28 1.95 16.39
N GLU A 108 -12.25 2.09 17.21
CA GLU A 108 -11.44 3.31 17.27
C GLU A 108 -10.35 3.35 16.21
N GLN A 109 -9.97 2.17 15.72
CA GLN A 109 -8.92 2.01 14.71
C GLN A 109 -9.39 1.07 13.61
N VAL A 110 -8.73 1.15 12.47
CA VAL A 110 -8.94 0.24 11.33
C VAL A 110 -7.62 -0.29 10.81
N VAL A 111 -7.62 -1.55 10.41
CA VAL A 111 -6.57 -2.13 9.58
C VAL A 111 -7.09 -2.20 8.15
N CYS A 112 -6.38 -1.55 7.24
CA CYS A 112 -6.72 -1.53 5.82
C CYS A 112 -5.68 -2.32 5.02
N LEU A 113 -6.08 -3.35 4.30
CA LEU A 113 -5.19 -4.01 3.35
C LEU A 113 -4.93 -3.10 2.13
N PRO A 114 -3.85 -3.32 1.37
CA PRO A 114 -3.34 -2.34 0.39
C PRO A 114 -4.30 -1.92 -0.73
N GLY A 115 -5.30 -2.73 -1.05
CA GLY A 115 -6.33 -2.43 -2.06
C GLY A 115 -7.61 -1.83 -1.50
N SER A 116 -7.71 -1.63 -0.18
CA SER A 116 -8.89 -1.03 0.46
C SER A 116 -9.08 0.41 0.00
N THR A 117 -10.29 0.76 -0.43
CA THR A 117 -10.57 2.09 -0.95
C THR A 117 -11.11 3.03 0.12
N LEU A 118 -10.90 4.33 -0.06
CA LEU A 118 -11.48 5.36 0.80
C LEU A 118 -13.01 5.31 0.83
N ASN A 119 -13.63 5.01 -0.31
CA ASN A 119 -15.09 4.84 -0.39
C ASN A 119 -15.58 3.65 0.45
N GLN A 120 -14.88 2.50 0.41
CA GLN A 120 -15.20 1.37 1.28
C GLN A 120 -15.07 1.72 2.76
N LEU A 121 -14.00 2.44 3.12
CA LEU A 121 -13.78 2.89 4.50
C LEU A 121 -14.89 3.85 4.95
N GLU A 122 -15.28 4.81 4.13
CA GLU A 122 -16.36 5.75 4.42
C GLU A 122 -17.69 5.01 4.68
N LEU A 123 -18.04 4.07 3.80
CA LEU A 123 -19.26 3.26 3.95
C LEU A 123 -19.24 2.41 5.24
N LEU A 124 -18.08 1.87 5.62
CA LEU A 124 -17.91 1.10 6.85
C LEU A 124 -18.05 1.98 8.10
N LEU A 125 -17.50 3.19 8.08
CA LEU A 125 -17.45 4.08 9.24
C LEU A 125 -18.76 4.84 9.47
N LYS A 126 -19.52 5.12 8.41
CA LYS A 126 -20.76 5.90 8.48
C LYS A 126 -21.79 5.39 9.51
N PRO A 127 -22.12 4.07 9.58
CA PRO A 127 -23.03 3.54 10.61
C PRO A 127 -22.51 3.70 12.04
N LEU A 128 -21.19 3.87 12.21
CA LEU A 128 -20.52 4.07 13.49
C LEU A 128 -20.46 5.55 13.91
N GLY A 129 -21.04 6.45 13.10
CA GLY A 129 -20.96 7.90 13.32
C GLY A 129 -19.54 8.46 13.14
N ARG A 130 -18.71 7.79 12.35
CA ARG A 130 -17.30 8.14 12.08
C ARG A 130 -17.08 8.39 10.59
N GLU A 131 -15.98 9.04 10.27
CA GLU A 131 -15.55 9.31 8.90
C GLU A 131 -14.04 9.10 8.76
N PRO A 132 -13.51 8.84 7.55
CA PRO A 132 -12.08 8.80 7.30
C PRO A 132 -11.41 10.14 7.63
N HIS A 133 -10.11 10.06 8.02
CA HIS A 133 -9.31 11.28 8.22
C HIS A 133 -9.28 12.16 6.98
N SER A 134 -9.09 11.56 5.81
CA SER A 134 -9.00 12.26 4.53
C SER A 134 -10.10 11.82 3.58
N VAL A 135 -10.75 12.79 2.95
CA VAL A 135 -11.65 12.60 1.81
C VAL A 135 -11.07 13.40 0.66
N ILE A 136 -10.63 12.72 -0.37
CA ILE A 136 -9.99 13.31 -1.55
C ILE A 136 -10.88 13.14 -2.79
N GLY A 137 -10.70 14.01 -3.79
CA GLY A 137 -11.52 13.98 -5.00
C GLY A 137 -11.52 12.65 -5.75
N SER A 138 -10.42 11.90 -5.66
CA SER A 138 -10.32 10.56 -6.26
C SER A 138 -10.97 9.43 -5.45
N SER A 139 -11.57 9.70 -4.30
CA SER A 139 -12.28 8.69 -3.51
C SER A 139 -13.41 8.04 -4.30
N CYS A 140 -14.14 8.81 -5.12
CA CYS A 140 -15.23 8.31 -5.96
C CYS A 140 -14.76 7.43 -7.14
N ILE A 141 -13.49 7.48 -7.50
CA ILE A 141 -12.89 6.68 -8.59
C ILE A 141 -11.95 5.58 -8.08
N GLY A 142 -12.01 5.27 -6.79
CA GLY A 142 -11.36 4.11 -6.20
C GLY A 142 -10.02 4.34 -5.53
N ALA A 143 -9.65 5.57 -5.20
CA ALA A 143 -8.41 5.84 -4.46
C ALA A 143 -8.31 4.98 -3.19
N SER A 144 -7.16 4.35 -2.98
CA SER A 144 -6.94 3.49 -1.82
C SER A 144 -6.55 4.28 -0.57
N VAL A 145 -6.88 3.72 0.58
CA VAL A 145 -6.47 4.27 1.89
C VAL A 145 -4.94 4.32 1.97
N LEU A 146 -4.27 3.21 1.65
CA LEU A 146 -2.81 3.12 1.67
C LEU A 146 -2.16 4.14 0.72
N GLY A 147 -2.66 4.26 -0.51
CA GLY A 147 -2.16 5.24 -1.47
C GLY A 147 -2.35 6.68 -0.98
N GLY A 148 -3.45 6.96 -0.28
CA GLY A 148 -3.70 8.25 0.35
C GLY A 148 -2.68 8.58 1.44
N VAL A 149 -2.35 7.62 2.29
CA VAL A 149 -1.33 7.77 3.34
C VAL A 149 0.07 7.92 2.73
N CYS A 150 0.46 7.04 1.81
CA CYS A 150 1.79 7.07 1.19
C CYS A 150 2.07 8.37 0.41
N ASN A 151 1.03 9.03 -0.10
CA ASN A 151 1.14 10.30 -0.82
C ASN A 151 0.76 11.52 0.03
N ASN A 152 0.51 11.33 1.33
CA ASN A 152 0.02 12.38 2.22
C ASN A 152 -1.16 13.18 1.61
N SER A 153 -2.15 12.46 1.09
CA SER A 153 -3.27 13.03 0.33
C SER A 153 -4.31 13.65 1.25
N GLY A 154 -4.13 14.92 1.61
CA GLY A 154 -5.04 15.65 2.51
C GLY A 154 -6.32 16.15 1.85
N GLY A 155 -6.28 16.46 0.55
CA GLY A 155 -7.43 17.00 -0.18
C GLY A 155 -8.00 18.27 0.43
N ALA A 156 -9.33 18.40 0.44
CA ALA A 156 -10.02 19.55 1.04
C ALA A 156 -9.91 19.59 2.59
N LEU A 157 -9.48 18.51 3.21
CA LEU A 157 -9.37 18.36 4.66
C LEU A 157 -7.96 18.61 5.19
N VAL A 158 -7.14 19.33 4.44
CA VAL A 158 -5.74 19.62 4.79
C VAL A 158 -5.58 20.22 6.20
N GLN A 159 -6.57 20.94 6.70
CA GLN A 159 -6.57 21.50 8.07
C GLN A 159 -6.65 20.43 9.18
N ARG A 160 -7.01 19.18 8.84
CA ARG A 160 -6.97 18.06 9.78
C ARG A 160 -5.55 17.53 10.03
N GLY A 161 -4.57 18.08 9.32
CA GLY A 161 -3.20 17.61 9.33
C GLY A 161 -2.90 16.56 8.25
N PRO A 162 -1.69 15.98 8.26
CA PRO A 162 -1.26 15.03 7.26
C PRO A 162 -2.05 13.71 7.33
N ALA A 163 -2.23 13.06 6.18
CA ALA A 163 -2.69 11.68 6.08
C ALA A 163 -1.51 10.75 6.42
N TYR A 164 -1.31 10.49 7.70
CA TYR A 164 -0.11 9.82 8.20
C TYR A 164 -0.45 8.74 9.23
N THR A 165 0.31 7.67 9.23
CA THR A 165 0.34 6.67 10.30
C THR A 165 1.70 6.00 10.37
N GLU A 166 2.17 5.71 11.58
CA GLU A 166 3.34 4.85 11.81
C GLU A 166 2.99 3.37 11.95
N MET A 167 1.71 3.11 12.17
CA MET A 167 1.21 1.76 12.34
C MET A 167 1.11 1.10 10.98
N ALA A 168 2.19 0.46 10.56
CA ALA A 168 2.30 -0.15 9.24
C ALA A 168 2.92 -1.55 9.31
N LEU A 169 2.52 -2.39 8.39
CA LEU A 169 3.22 -3.61 8.02
C LEU A 169 3.84 -3.36 6.65
N PHE A 170 5.15 -3.54 6.52
CA PHE A 170 5.83 -3.29 5.26
C PHE A 170 6.98 -4.28 5.03
N ALA A 171 7.34 -4.42 3.77
CA ALA A 171 8.52 -5.18 3.35
C ALA A 171 9.62 -4.21 2.94
N GLN A 172 10.85 -4.52 3.31
CA GLN A 172 12.03 -3.76 2.91
C GLN A 172 13.20 -4.70 2.54
N ILE A 173 14.15 -4.16 1.81
CA ILE A 173 15.45 -4.82 1.61
C ILE A 173 16.37 -4.32 2.71
N ASN A 174 16.91 -5.24 3.50
CA ASN A 174 17.84 -4.92 4.59
C ASN A 174 19.26 -4.66 4.06
N GLU A 175 20.17 -4.28 4.95
CA GLU A 175 21.56 -3.97 4.60
C GLU A 175 22.32 -5.15 3.96
N GLU A 176 21.84 -6.39 4.17
CA GLU A 176 22.43 -7.60 3.58
C GLU A 176 21.78 -7.97 2.23
N GLY A 177 20.90 -7.11 1.71
CA GLY A 177 20.20 -7.33 0.45
C GLY A 177 19.07 -8.37 0.52
N ARG A 178 18.59 -8.72 1.71
CA ARG A 178 17.52 -9.68 1.92
C ARG A 178 16.18 -8.98 2.14
N LEU A 179 15.12 -9.54 1.59
CA LEU A 179 13.76 -9.09 1.86
C LEU A 179 13.37 -9.47 3.29
N GLU A 180 12.91 -8.50 4.06
CA GLU A 180 12.37 -8.70 5.39
C GLU A 180 10.99 -8.06 5.54
N LEU A 181 10.17 -8.63 6.43
CA LEU A 181 8.86 -8.11 6.79
C LEU A 181 8.97 -7.41 8.15
N VAL A 182 8.54 -6.16 8.21
CA VAL A 182 8.58 -5.34 9.42
C VAL A 182 7.16 -5.09 9.91
N ASN A 183 6.86 -5.50 11.15
CA ASN A 183 5.56 -5.33 11.78
C ASN A 183 5.59 -4.19 12.81
N HIS A 184 5.09 -3.03 12.40
CA HIS A 184 4.85 -1.87 13.28
C HIS A 184 3.36 -1.62 13.55
N LEU A 185 2.48 -2.61 13.30
CA LEU A 185 1.04 -2.45 13.58
C LEU A 185 0.69 -2.40 15.06
N GLY A 186 1.63 -2.81 15.93
CA GLY A 186 1.32 -2.97 17.34
C GLY A 186 0.37 -4.13 17.63
N ILE A 187 0.26 -5.10 16.73
CA ILE A 187 -0.53 -6.32 16.85
C ILE A 187 0.42 -7.51 16.88
N ASP A 188 0.27 -8.39 17.86
CA ASP A 188 0.99 -9.66 17.90
C ASP A 188 0.34 -10.62 16.91
N LEU A 189 1.09 -10.98 15.86
CA LEU A 189 0.61 -11.77 14.73
C LEU A 189 1.43 -13.05 14.51
N GLY A 190 2.43 -13.32 15.35
CA GLY A 190 3.37 -14.43 15.22
C GLY A 190 4.79 -13.98 14.86
N ASP A 191 5.67 -14.94 14.67
CA ASP A 191 7.12 -14.74 14.56
C ASP A 191 7.63 -14.80 13.11
N THR A 192 6.93 -15.49 12.22
CA THR A 192 7.35 -15.65 10.83
C THR A 192 6.53 -14.77 9.88
N PRO A 193 7.10 -14.33 8.75
CA PRO A 193 6.33 -13.57 7.75
C PRO A 193 5.03 -14.25 7.33
N GLU A 194 5.05 -15.55 7.14
CA GLU A 194 3.89 -16.34 6.73
C GLU A 194 2.79 -16.35 7.80
N GLU A 195 3.15 -16.47 9.07
CA GLU A 195 2.21 -16.38 10.21
C GLU A 195 1.62 -14.98 10.31
N ILE A 196 2.48 -13.97 10.33
CA ILE A 196 2.07 -12.55 10.41
C ILE A 196 1.05 -12.22 9.32
N LEU A 197 1.37 -12.54 8.07
CA LEU A 197 0.52 -12.22 6.93
C LEU A 197 -0.79 -13.00 6.94
N THR A 198 -0.74 -14.30 7.30
CA THR A 198 -1.92 -15.15 7.38
C THR A 198 -2.85 -14.71 8.51
N ASN A 199 -2.31 -14.43 9.67
CA ASN A 199 -3.07 -14.02 10.85
C ASN A 199 -3.68 -12.63 10.65
N LEU A 200 -2.94 -11.69 10.06
CA LEU A 200 -3.45 -10.36 9.75
C LEU A 200 -4.63 -10.43 8.76
N GLN A 201 -4.45 -11.07 7.63
CA GLN A 201 -5.49 -11.15 6.61
C GLN A 201 -6.72 -11.93 7.08
N GLY A 202 -6.53 -13.02 7.82
CA GLY A 202 -7.58 -13.86 8.38
C GLY A 202 -8.27 -13.27 9.62
N HIS A 203 -7.79 -12.13 10.14
CA HIS A 203 -8.24 -11.54 11.41
C HIS A 203 -8.12 -12.53 12.57
N HIS A 204 -7.01 -13.31 12.60
CA HIS A 204 -6.75 -14.33 13.61
C HIS A 204 -6.01 -13.73 14.83
N TYR A 205 -6.51 -12.62 15.35
CA TYR A 205 -6.03 -11.93 16.54
C TYR A 205 -7.20 -11.31 17.33
N GLN A 206 -6.97 -10.97 18.57
CA GLN A 206 -7.98 -10.44 19.49
C GLN A 206 -7.49 -9.12 20.11
N ASN A 207 -8.37 -8.39 20.79
CA ASN A 207 -8.00 -7.13 21.45
C ASN A 207 -6.83 -7.26 22.45
N LYS A 208 -6.64 -8.43 23.08
CA LYS A 208 -5.49 -8.69 23.96
C LYS A 208 -4.15 -8.71 23.22
N ASP A 209 -4.15 -9.03 21.93
CA ASP A 209 -2.98 -9.13 21.07
C ASP A 209 -2.59 -7.74 20.51
N ILE A 210 -3.43 -6.71 20.75
CA ILE A 210 -3.21 -5.33 20.34
C ILE A 210 -2.59 -4.55 21.48
N LYS A 211 -1.43 -3.93 21.25
CA LYS A 211 -0.78 -3.04 22.23
C LYS A 211 -1.64 -1.81 22.44
N GLN A 212 -2.03 -1.54 23.69
CA GLN A 212 -2.95 -0.45 24.03
C GLN A 212 -2.37 0.95 23.82
N ASP A 213 -1.05 1.06 23.81
CA ASP A 213 -0.29 2.28 23.55
C ASP A 213 0.20 2.41 22.11
N ALA A 214 -0.12 1.44 21.25
CA ALA A 214 0.28 1.50 19.85
C ALA A 214 -0.30 2.75 19.16
N GLY A 215 0.57 3.54 18.56
CA GLY A 215 0.22 4.80 17.90
C GLY A 215 -0.15 5.95 18.85
N LYS A 216 0.08 5.79 20.15
CA LYS A 216 -0.13 6.84 21.15
C LYS A 216 1.19 7.41 21.65
N GLY A 217 1.30 8.74 21.64
CA GLY A 217 2.41 9.43 22.32
C GLY A 217 3.78 9.25 21.72
N HIS A 218 3.88 8.66 20.56
CA HIS A 218 5.14 8.69 19.83
C HIS A 218 5.35 10.12 19.37
N ASP A 219 6.39 10.70 19.85
CA ASP A 219 6.88 11.99 19.39
C ASP A 219 7.48 11.79 18.01
N HIS A 220 6.62 12.01 17.03
CA HIS A 220 7.05 11.97 15.66
C HIS A 220 7.45 13.39 15.32
N ALA A 221 8.72 13.57 15.07
CA ALA A 221 9.27 14.86 14.71
C ALA A 221 8.41 15.58 13.64
N TYR A 222 7.84 14.80 12.72
CA TYR A 222 6.92 15.31 11.71
C TYR A 222 5.59 15.80 12.31
N CYS A 223 4.91 15.00 13.12
CA CYS A 223 3.65 15.38 13.76
C CYS A 223 3.84 16.56 14.72
N GLU A 224 4.92 16.56 15.47
CA GLU A 224 5.26 17.67 16.36
C GLU A 224 5.56 18.94 15.59
N HIS A 225 6.31 18.84 14.50
CA HIS A 225 6.57 19.95 13.59
C HIS A 225 5.28 20.54 13.03
N VAL A 226 4.34 19.70 12.60
CA VAL A 226 3.02 20.15 12.12
C VAL A 226 2.24 20.87 13.18
N ARG A 227 2.23 20.40 14.44
CA ARG A 227 1.55 21.04 15.56
C ARG A 227 2.13 22.40 15.94
N GLN A 228 3.41 22.61 15.72
CA GLN A 228 4.12 23.86 16.05
C GLN A 228 3.97 24.96 14.99
N VAL A 229 3.33 24.67 13.86
CA VAL A 229 3.15 25.63 12.78
C VAL A 229 1.83 26.37 12.95
N ASP A 230 1.88 27.67 13.22
CA ASP A 230 0.70 28.52 13.44
C ASP A 230 -0.19 28.62 12.20
N GLU A 231 0.40 28.63 11.02
CA GLU A 231 -0.30 28.67 9.73
C GLU A 231 0.23 27.58 8.79
N PRO A 232 -0.15 26.31 8.99
CA PRO A 232 0.31 25.24 8.11
C PRO A 232 -0.29 25.39 6.72
N THR A 233 0.56 25.42 5.71
CA THR A 233 0.13 25.32 4.33
C THR A 233 0.40 23.92 3.81
N ALA A 234 -0.51 23.38 2.99
CA ALA A 234 -0.34 22.05 2.40
C ALA A 234 0.98 21.91 1.64
N ALA A 235 1.38 22.93 0.92
CA ALA A 235 2.64 22.96 0.15
C ALA A 235 3.89 22.78 1.01
N ARG A 236 3.86 23.20 2.26
CA ARG A 236 5.01 23.14 3.16
C ARG A 236 5.30 21.71 3.65
N PHE A 237 4.27 20.88 3.74
CA PHE A 237 4.35 19.51 4.24
C PHE A 237 4.29 18.44 3.16
N ASN A 238 3.95 18.83 1.93
CA ASN A 238 3.93 17.93 0.77
C ASN A 238 5.24 17.96 -0.03
N ALA A 239 6.22 18.72 0.41
CA ALA A 239 7.50 18.89 -0.28
C ALA A 239 8.63 18.02 0.34
N ASP A 240 8.38 17.40 1.46
CA ASP A 240 9.28 16.49 2.16
C ASP A 240 8.81 15.03 1.99
#